data_92c1dce239bde7f7f301ea08d6d763f2
#
_entry.id   92c1dce239bde7f7f301ea08d6d763f2
#
_cell.length_a   1.000
_cell.length_b   1.000
_cell.length_c   1.000
_cell.angle_alpha   90.00
_cell.angle_beta   90.00
_cell.angle_gamma   90.00
#
_symmetry.space_group_name_H-M   'P 1'
#
loop_
_entity.id
_entity.type
_entity.pdbx_description
1 polymer ?
#
loop_
_entity_poly.entity_id
_entity_poly.type
_entity_poly.pdbx_seq_one_letter_code
_entity_poly.pdbx_strand_id
1 'polypeptide(L)'
;AMQIIQQAFSHTSSSIMIGKIQGNIVDILYAPLSPVEVTLATILASVTRSFIIAGVSILVFNFITELHFYSFYYIFIYTFLGSFILGAVGFVVGLWAEKFDNMASATNFIIVPLSFLSGTFYSIKKLPETLQIISEWNPFFYMIDGFRYGFLGVSDGSINFGLSYLAVLSFLTWFVSYILFKRGYKIKS
;
A
#
# COMPACT_ATOMS: atom_id res chain seq x y z
N ALA A 1 -0.09 -10.74 -4.49
CA ALA A 1 0.49 -9.69 -3.64
C ALA A 1 0.23 -8.29 -4.22
N MET A 2 0.79 -7.96 -5.38
CA MET A 2 0.73 -6.62 -6.00
C MET A 2 -0.69 -6.03 -6.04
N GLN A 3 -1.68 -6.75 -6.58
CA GLN A 3 -3.08 -6.28 -6.68
C GLN A 3 -3.70 -6.01 -5.31
N ILE A 4 -3.42 -6.84 -4.32
CA ILE A 4 -3.94 -6.69 -2.95
C ILE A 4 -3.49 -5.36 -2.35
N ILE A 5 -2.20 -5.06 -2.49
CA ILE A 5 -1.59 -3.85 -1.92
C ILE A 5 -2.03 -2.60 -2.69
N GLN A 6 -2.14 -2.66 -4.02
CA GLN A 6 -2.63 -1.56 -4.85
C GLN A 6 -4.10 -1.20 -4.56
N GLN A 7 -4.91 -2.15 -4.13
CA GLN A 7 -6.29 -1.89 -3.70
C GLN A 7 -6.35 -0.96 -2.49
N ALA A 8 -5.40 -1.05 -1.56
CA ALA A 8 -5.33 -0.11 -0.43
C ALA A 8 -5.13 1.33 -0.91
N PHE A 9 -4.22 1.55 -1.87
CA PHE A 9 -3.99 2.87 -2.48
C PHE A 9 -5.25 3.39 -3.16
N SER A 10 -5.84 2.59 -4.05
CA SER A 10 -7.01 2.99 -4.84
C SER A 10 -8.21 3.29 -3.95
N HIS A 11 -8.44 2.47 -2.90
CA HIS A 11 -9.54 2.69 -1.96
C HIS A 11 -9.37 4.00 -1.19
N THR A 12 -8.19 4.23 -0.61
CA THR A 12 -7.97 5.43 0.22
C THR A 12 -8.01 6.69 -0.63
N SER A 13 -7.32 6.70 -1.78
CA SER A 13 -7.27 7.86 -2.65
C SER A 13 -8.66 8.22 -3.21
N SER A 14 -9.44 7.24 -3.67
CA SER A 14 -10.80 7.48 -4.15
C SER A 14 -11.76 7.88 -3.04
N SER A 15 -11.66 7.31 -1.85
CA SER A 15 -12.51 7.67 -0.71
C SER A 15 -12.35 9.13 -0.32
N ILE A 16 -11.11 9.61 -0.18
CA ILE A 16 -10.81 11.02 0.12
C ILE A 16 -11.30 11.94 -1.02
N MET A 17 -11.03 11.55 -2.26
CA MET A 17 -11.43 12.32 -3.44
C MET A 17 -12.95 12.47 -3.55
N ILE A 18 -13.69 11.37 -3.38
CA ILE A 18 -15.17 11.37 -3.38
C ILE A 18 -15.68 12.25 -2.26
N GLY A 19 -15.12 12.13 -1.05
CA GLY A 19 -15.47 12.99 0.10
C GLY A 19 -15.28 14.49 -0.20
N LYS A 20 -14.24 14.86 -0.94
CA LYS A 20 -14.01 16.24 -1.38
C LYS A 20 -15.06 16.69 -2.40
N ILE A 21 -15.31 15.90 -3.44
CA ILE A 21 -16.23 16.24 -4.53
C ILE A 21 -17.68 16.36 -4.01
N GLN A 22 -18.08 15.46 -3.11
CA GLN A 22 -19.42 15.44 -2.54
C GLN A 22 -19.61 16.44 -1.38
N GLY A 23 -18.52 17.07 -0.90
CA GLY A 23 -18.55 17.95 0.25
C GLY A 23 -18.61 17.25 1.61
N ASN A 24 -18.71 15.91 1.65
CA ASN A 24 -18.80 15.14 2.89
C ASN A 24 -17.54 15.22 3.75
N ILE A 25 -16.42 15.69 3.19
CA ILE A 25 -15.19 15.89 3.97
C ILE A 25 -15.39 16.95 5.05
N VAL A 26 -16.34 17.85 4.86
CA VAL A 26 -16.70 18.87 5.83
C VAL A 26 -17.30 18.24 7.09
N ASP A 27 -18.12 17.20 6.94
CA ASP A 27 -18.72 16.48 8.05
C ASP A 27 -17.65 15.81 8.93
N ILE A 28 -16.59 15.29 8.29
CA ILE A 28 -15.43 14.70 8.99
C ILE A 28 -14.67 15.79 9.78
N LEU A 29 -14.59 17.02 9.25
CA LEU A 29 -13.92 18.14 9.91
C LEU A 29 -14.74 18.71 11.08
N TYR A 30 -16.06 18.63 11.03
CA TYR A 30 -16.95 19.06 12.13
C TYR A 30 -17.12 17.98 13.19
N ALA A 31 -16.83 16.72 12.88
CA ALA A 31 -16.84 15.66 13.87
C ALA A 31 -15.73 15.91 14.92
N PRO A 32 -15.97 15.59 16.21
CA PRO A 32 -14.97 15.76 17.28
C PRO A 32 -13.87 14.68 17.20
N LEU A 33 -13.28 14.52 16.01
CA LEU A 33 -12.22 13.56 15.75
C LEU A 33 -10.86 14.23 15.64
N SER A 34 -9.87 13.65 16.28
CA SER A 34 -8.50 14.10 16.12
C SER A 34 -7.95 13.76 14.72
N PRO A 35 -7.01 14.56 14.17
CA PRO A 35 -6.36 14.23 12.89
C PRO A 35 -5.69 12.86 12.86
N VAL A 36 -5.24 12.36 14.02
CA VAL A 36 -4.68 11.00 14.17
C VAL A 36 -5.76 9.95 13.94
N GLU A 37 -6.91 10.10 14.56
CA GLU A 37 -8.04 9.16 14.42
C GLU A 37 -8.52 9.08 12.98
N VAL A 38 -8.70 10.23 12.32
CA VAL A 38 -9.17 10.27 10.93
C VAL A 38 -8.18 9.58 10.00
N THR A 39 -6.89 9.91 10.09
CA THR A 39 -5.88 9.33 9.21
C THR A 39 -5.69 7.83 9.46
N LEU A 40 -5.62 7.40 10.73
CA LEU A 40 -5.50 5.98 11.05
C LEU A 40 -6.75 5.19 10.66
N ALA A 41 -7.94 5.69 10.96
CA ALA A 41 -9.20 5.01 10.60
C ALA A 41 -9.31 4.79 9.10
N THR A 42 -9.00 5.81 8.29
CA THR A 42 -9.06 5.72 6.84
C THR A 42 -8.03 4.72 6.28
N ILE A 43 -6.79 4.76 6.79
CA ILE A 43 -5.74 3.82 6.37
C ILE A 43 -6.08 2.40 6.80
N LEU A 44 -6.52 2.19 8.04
CA LEU A 44 -6.89 0.86 8.54
C LEU A 44 -8.11 0.28 7.82
N ALA A 45 -9.08 1.11 7.41
CA ALA A 45 -10.19 0.68 6.58
C ALA A 45 -9.70 0.12 5.22
N SER A 46 -8.69 0.75 4.61
CA SER A 46 -8.07 0.24 3.37
C SER A 46 -7.28 -1.05 3.58
N VAL A 47 -6.58 -1.17 4.71
CA VAL A 47 -5.89 -2.40 5.12
C VAL A 47 -6.89 -3.54 5.29
N THR A 48 -8.00 -3.31 6.00
CA THR A 48 -9.07 -4.32 6.18
C THR A 48 -9.59 -4.80 4.83
N ARG A 49 -9.86 -3.88 3.90
CA ARG A 49 -10.28 -4.24 2.54
C ARG A 49 -9.24 -5.09 1.81
N SER A 50 -7.96 -4.75 1.94
CA SER A 50 -6.88 -5.54 1.34
C SER A 50 -6.83 -6.97 1.89
N PHE A 51 -7.05 -7.15 3.19
CA PHE A 51 -7.14 -8.48 3.80
C PHE A 51 -8.35 -9.29 3.32
N ILE A 52 -9.51 -8.64 3.14
CA ILE A 52 -10.69 -9.31 2.56
C ILE A 52 -10.37 -9.81 1.15
N ILE A 53 -9.77 -8.96 0.32
CA ILE A 53 -9.38 -9.33 -1.05
C ILE A 53 -8.31 -10.43 -1.05
N ALA A 54 -7.33 -10.36 -0.14
CA ALA A 54 -6.32 -11.40 0.03
C ALA A 54 -6.97 -12.74 0.42
N GLY A 55 -7.88 -12.74 1.39
CA GLY A 55 -8.60 -13.94 1.82
C GLY A 55 -9.42 -14.56 0.70
N VAL A 56 -10.21 -13.75 -0.01
CA VAL A 56 -10.98 -14.23 -1.17
C VAL A 56 -10.06 -14.77 -2.26
N SER A 57 -8.95 -14.09 -2.56
CA SER A 57 -7.97 -14.57 -3.54
C SER A 57 -7.36 -15.91 -3.14
N ILE A 58 -6.95 -16.06 -1.88
CA ILE A 58 -6.40 -17.31 -1.36
C ILE A 58 -7.42 -18.44 -1.48
N LEU A 59 -8.69 -18.19 -1.11
CA LEU A 59 -9.75 -19.17 -1.24
C LEU A 59 -9.93 -19.62 -2.69
N VAL A 60 -10.05 -18.68 -3.63
CA VAL A 60 -10.22 -18.99 -5.06
C VAL A 60 -9.03 -19.79 -5.60
N PHE A 61 -7.80 -19.36 -5.30
CA PHE A 61 -6.61 -20.07 -5.77
C PHE A 61 -6.47 -21.46 -5.15
N ASN A 62 -6.88 -21.64 -3.91
CA ASN A 62 -6.84 -22.94 -3.25
C ASN A 62 -7.79 -23.98 -3.89
N PHE A 63 -8.87 -23.53 -4.55
CA PHE A 63 -9.72 -24.42 -5.35
C PHE A 63 -9.10 -24.86 -6.67
N ILE A 64 -8.15 -24.08 -7.21
CA ILE A 64 -7.53 -24.33 -8.51
C ILE A 64 -6.20 -25.08 -8.35
N THR A 65 -5.45 -24.73 -7.30
CA THR A 65 -4.11 -25.29 -7.01
C THR A 65 -3.97 -25.47 -5.51
N GLU A 66 -3.37 -26.59 -5.08
CA GLU A 66 -3.03 -26.77 -3.68
C GLU A 66 -1.97 -25.74 -3.25
N LEU A 67 -2.41 -24.76 -2.47
CA LEU A 67 -1.52 -23.73 -1.96
C LEU A 67 -0.74 -24.28 -0.77
N HIS A 68 0.58 -24.24 -0.85
CA HIS A 68 1.44 -24.51 0.28
C HIS A 68 1.76 -23.20 1.00
N PHE A 69 1.57 -23.20 2.32
CA PHE A 69 1.86 -22.04 3.17
C PHE A 69 3.09 -22.37 4.03
N TYR A 70 4.19 -21.67 3.78
CA TYR A 70 5.38 -21.78 4.61
C TYR A 70 5.17 -21.10 5.98
N SER A 71 4.64 -19.89 5.99
CA SER A 71 4.36 -19.14 7.21
C SER A 71 3.29 -18.07 7.02
N PHE A 72 2.15 -18.23 7.70
CA PHE A 72 1.08 -17.24 7.72
C PHE A 72 1.50 -15.91 8.35
N TYR A 73 2.43 -15.92 9.29
CA TYR A 73 2.96 -14.74 9.94
C TYR A 73 3.54 -13.76 8.93
N TYR A 74 4.39 -14.23 8.00
CA TYR A 74 5.00 -13.36 6.99
C TYR A 74 3.98 -12.87 5.96
N ILE A 75 3.03 -13.70 5.56
CA ILE A 75 1.93 -13.29 4.68
C ILE A 75 1.16 -12.14 5.33
N PHE A 76 0.78 -12.30 6.60
CA PHE A 76 0.02 -11.31 7.34
C PHE A 76 0.78 -9.99 7.49
N ILE A 77 2.01 -10.04 8.03
CA ILE A 77 2.76 -8.82 8.36
C ILE A 77 3.15 -8.02 7.12
N TYR A 78 3.58 -8.70 6.03
CA TYR A 78 3.93 -8.01 4.78
C TYR A 78 2.71 -7.47 4.03
N THR A 79 1.57 -8.17 4.10
CA THR A 79 0.30 -7.62 3.57
C THR A 79 -0.13 -6.40 4.38
N PHE A 80 -0.02 -6.46 5.71
CA PHE A 80 -0.35 -5.34 6.58
C PHE A 80 0.51 -4.12 6.28
N LEU A 81 1.84 -4.25 6.33
CA LEU A 81 2.78 -3.15 6.10
C LEU A 81 2.63 -2.57 4.69
N GLY A 82 2.54 -3.42 3.67
CA GLY A 82 2.38 -2.98 2.29
C GLY A 82 1.06 -2.22 2.07
N SER A 83 -0.05 -2.76 2.57
CA SER A 83 -1.35 -2.10 2.48
C SER A 83 -1.41 -0.81 3.29
N PHE A 84 -0.74 -0.77 4.45
CA PHE A 84 -0.66 0.43 5.28
C PHE A 84 0.11 1.55 4.58
N ILE A 85 1.29 1.25 4.02
CA ILE A 85 2.11 2.22 3.27
C ILE A 85 1.32 2.75 2.07
N LEU A 86 0.76 1.88 1.24
CA LEU A 86 0.02 2.31 0.06
C LEU A 86 -1.31 2.99 0.42
N GLY A 87 -1.95 2.61 1.52
CA GLY A 87 -3.10 3.33 2.06
C GLY A 87 -2.72 4.76 2.48
N ALA A 88 -1.58 4.93 3.17
CA ALA A 88 -1.08 6.24 3.56
C ALA A 88 -0.67 7.10 2.35
N VAL A 89 0.02 6.53 1.37
CA VAL A 89 0.33 7.22 0.10
C VAL A 89 -0.96 7.57 -0.65
N GLY A 90 -1.95 6.67 -0.68
CA GLY A 90 -3.28 6.92 -1.26
C GLY A 90 -4.00 8.08 -0.57
N PHE A 91 -3.88 8.19 0.76
CA PHE A 91 -4.42 9.31 1.52
C PHE A 91 -3.82 10.65 1.08
N VAL A 92 -2.49 10.72 0.96
CA VAL A 92 -1.78 11.93 0.49
C VAL A 92 -2.18 12.29 -0.94
N VAL A 93 -2.22 11.31 -1.84
CA VAL A 93 -2.61 11.52 -3.24
C VAL A 93 -4.08 11.96 -3.32
N GLY A 94 -4.98 11.38 -2.52
CA GLY A 94 -6.38 11.80 -2.44
C GLY A 94 -6.56 13.24 -1.96
N LEU A 95 -5.74 13.70 -1.02
CA LEU A 95 -5.71 15.11 -0.61
C LEU A 95 -5.20 16.03 -1.74
N TRP A 96 -4.13 15.61 -2.42
CA TRP A 96 -3.49 16.40 -3.46
C TRP A 96 -4.32 16.49 -4.73
N ALA A 97 -4.99 15.40 -5.12
CA ALA A 97 -5.75 15.30 -6.35
C ALA A 97 -7.00 16.20 -6.33
N GLU A 98 -7.24 16.89 -7.43
CA GLU A 98 -8.44 17.71 -7.67
C GLU A 98 -9.42 17.02 -8.64
N LYS A 99 -8.90 16.08 -9.45
CA LYS A 99 -9.66 15.31 -10.44
C LYS A 99 -9.25 13.84 -10.38
N PHE A 100 -10.16 12.96 -10.80
CA PHE A 100 -9.84 11.54 -10.89
C PHE A 100 -8.66 11.23 -11.82
N ASP A 101 -8.46 12.03 -12.86
CA ASP A 101 -7.32 11.92 -13.78
C ASP A 101 -5.96 12.07 -13.08
N ASN A 102 -5.89 12.92 -12.05
CA ASN A 102 -4.66 13.08 -11.26
C ASN A 102 -4.33 11.82 -10.47
N MET A 103 -5.35 11.14 -9.93
CA MET A 103 -5.17 9.85 -9.25
C MET A 103 -4.75 8.75 -10.23
N ALA A 104 -5.40 8.70 -11.39
CA ALA A 104 -5.04 7.74 -12.45
C ALA A 104 -3.60 7.98 -12.92
N SER A 105 -3.18 9.23 -13.06
CA SER A 105 -1.81 9.60 -13.40
C SER A 105 -0.81 9.13 -12.33
N ALA A 106 -1.07 9.36 -11.05
CA ALA A 106 -0.23 8.89 -9.96
C ALA A 106 -0.11 7.35 -9.97
N THR A 107 -1.22 6.65 -10.22
CA THR A 107 -1.22 5.19 -10.34
C THR A 107 -0.37 4.73 -11.50
N ASN A 108 -0.62 5.27 -12.71
CA ASN A 108 0.00 4.78 -13.93
C ASN A 108 1.47 5.17 -14.08
N PHE A 109 1.87 6.35 -13.58
CA PHE A 109 3.24 6.85 -13.74
C PHE A 109 4.15 6.57 -12.54
N ILE A 110 3.60 6.29 -11.35
CA ILE A 110 4.40 6.02 -10.15
C ILE A 110 4.20 4.59 -9.66
N ILE A 111 2.96 4.22 -9.31
CA ILE A 111 2.69 2.93 -8.65
C ILE A 111 2.98 1.76 -9.58
N VAL A 112 2.48 1.82 -10.82
CA VAL A 112 2.63 0.72 -11.79
C VAL A 112 4.10 0.49 -12.16
N PRO A 113 4.92 1.48 -12.55
CA PRO A 113 6.33 1.26 -12.85
C PRO A 113 7.13 0.71 -11.66
N LEU A 114 6.93 1.25 -10.46
CA LEU A 114 7.60 0.75 -9.26
C LEU A 114 7.21 -0.69 -8.94
N SER A 115 5.96 -1.06 -9.20
CA SER A 115 5.48 -2.43 -9.03
C SER A 115 6.10 -3.40 -10.04
N PHE A 116 6.34 -2.97 -11.27
CA PHE A 116 7.04 -3.80 -12.26
C PHE A 116 8.51 -4.00 -11.90
N LEU A 117 9.18 -2.99 -11.35
CA LEU A 117 10.57 -3.06 -10.88
C LEU A 117 10.74 -3.81 -9.54
N SER A 118 9.67 -4.37 -8.99
CA SER A 118 9.68 -5.05 -7.68
C SER A 118 10.03 -6.54 -7.74
N GLY A 119 10.41 -7.07 -8.90
CA GLY A 119 10.66 -8.51 -9.05
C GLY A 119 9.39 -9.37 -9.05
N THR A 120 8.22 -8.79 -9.31
CA THR A 120 6.95 -9.53 -9.37
C THR A 120 6.93 -10.63 -10.43
N PHE A 121 7.54 -10.39 -11.59
CA PHE A 121 7.52 -11.29 -12.75
C PHE A 121 8.86 -11.98 -13.01
N TYR A 122 9.92 -11.60 -12.30
CA TYR A 122 11.27 -12.13 -12.46
C TYR A 122 12.05 -12.05 -11.15
N SER A 123 13.09 -12.85 -10.98
CA SER A 123 14.02 -12.68 -9.86
C SER A 123 14.95 -11.49 -10.12
N ILE A 124 15.11 -10.61 -9.13
CA ILE A 124 15.98 -9.44 -9.22
C ILE A 124 17.42 -9.82 -9.53
N LYS A 125 17.86 -10.99 -9.11
CA LYS A 125 19.21 -11.53 -9.38
C LYS A 125 19.54 -11.70 -10.87
N LYS A 126 18.52 -11.67 -11.75
CA LYS A 126 18.68 -11.75 -13.21
C LYS A 126 18.79 -10.39 -13.90
N LEU A 127 18.62 -9.31 -13.16
CA LEU A 127 18.72 -7.95 -13.69
C LEU A 127 20.19 -7.49 -13.80
N PRO A 128 20.51 -6.51 -14.66
CA PRO A 128 21.76 -5.78 -14.64
C PRO A 128 21.98 -5.13 -13.26
N GLU A 129 23.25 -5.02 -12.82
CA GLU A 129 23.61 -4.51 -11.50
C GLU A 129 22.95 -3.15 -11.16
N THR A 130 22.89 -2.25 -12.12
CA THR A 130 22.26 -0.94 -11.94
C THR A 130 20.76 -1.04 -11.57
N LEU A 131 20.04 -1.96 -12.20
CA LEU A 131 18.63 -2.17 -11.92
C LEU A 131 18.41 -2.96 -10.62
N GLN A 132 19.37 -3.82 -10.23
CA GLN A 132 19.33 -4.48 -8.92
C GLN A 132 19.38 -3.46 -7.79
N ILE A 133 20.30 -2.49 -7.84
CA ILE A 133 20.44 -1.43 -6.83
C ILE A 133 19.14 -0.61 -6.73
N ILE A 134 18.55 -0.23 -7.87
CA ILE A 134 17.27 0.52 -7.88
C ILE A 134 16.16 -0.32 -7.26
N SER A 135 16.12 -1.62 -7.53
CA SER A 135 15.11 -2.52 -7.00
C SER A 135 15.26 -2.73 -5.49
N GLU A 136 16.48 -2.75 -4.97
CA GLU A 136 16.75 -2.88 -3.53
C GLU A 136 16.28 -1.66 -2.71
N TRP A 137 16.20 -0.48 -3.32
CA TRP A 137 15.63 0.71 -2.69
C TRP A 137 14.12 0.82 -2.85
N ASN A 138 13.53 -0.03 -3.71
CA ASN A 138 12.11 -0.02 -4.01
C ASN A 138 11.31 -0.73 -2.90
N PRO A 139 10.43 -0.03 -2.16
CA PRO A 139 9.63 -0.67 -1.11
C PRO A 139 8.72 -1.79 -1.64
N PHE A 140 8.25 -1.70 -2.89
CA PHE A 140 7.44 -2.74 -3.51
C PHE A 140 8.19 -4.08 -3.61
N PHE A 141 9.51 -4.05 -3.77
CA PHE A 141 10.33 -5.26 -3.75
C PHE A 141 10.16 -6.02 -2.44
N TYR A 142 10.37 -5.37 -1.30
CA TYR A 142 10.26 -6.02 0.00
C TYR A 142 8.83 -6.44 0.34
N MET A 143 7.82 -5.65 -0.08
CA MET A 143 6.41 -6.02 0.10
C MET A 143 6.09 -7.34 -0.61
N ILE A 144 6.56 -7.50 -1.85
CA ILE A 144 6.25 -8.66 -2.67
C ILE A 144 7.13 -9.86 -2.30
N ASP A 145 8.41 -9.63 -2.05
CA ASP A 145 9.37 -10.67 -1.68
C ASP A 145 9.02 -11.30 -0.33
N GLY A 146 8.67 -10.47 0.67
CA GLY A 146 8.22 -10.96 1.97
C GLY A 146 6.90 -11.73 1.91
N PHE A 147 5.94 -11.26 1.10
CA PHE A 147 4.70 -11.99 0.84
C PHE A 147 4.97 -13.34 0.17
N ARG A 148 5.84 -13.36 -0.85
CA ARG A 148 6.27 -14.57 -1.55
C ARG A 148 6.97 -15.55 -0.61
N TYR A 149 7.83 -15.05 0.28
CA TYR A 149 8.48 -15.85 1.31
C TYR A 149 7.47 -16.57 2.20
N GLY A 150 6.38 -15.93 2.57
CA GLY A 150 5.32 -16.55 3.36
C GLY A 150 4.65 -17.77 2.69
N PHE A 151 4.62 -17.82 1.35
CA PHE A 151 4.11 -18.99 0.61
C PHE A 151 5.19 -20.03 0.30
N LEU A 152 6.33 -19.59 -0.20
CA LEU A 152 7.34 -20.46 -0.81
C LEU A 152 8.53 -20.77 0.12
N GLY A 153 8.72 -20.00 1.20
CA GLY A 153 9.90 -20.13 2.07
C GLY A 153 11.20 -19.64 1.41
N VAL A 154 11.13 -19.02 0.22
CA VAL A 154 12.29 -18.54 -0.54
C VAL A 154 12.16 -17.04 -0.77
N SER A 155 13.22 -16.29 -0.51
CA SER A 155 13.31 -14.86 -0.74
C SER A 155 14.53 -14.48 -1.58
N ASP A 156 14.42 -13.40 -2.32
CA ASP A 156 15.56 -12.82 -3.06
C ASP A 156 16.34 -11.83 -2.21
N GLY A 157 15.67 -11.19 -1.24
CA GLY A 157 16.25 -10.22 -0.32
C GLY A 157 16.33 -10.70 1.14
N SER A 158 16.83 -9.84 2.02
CA SER A 158 16.85 -10.09 3.47
C SER A 158 15.48 -9.79 4.08
N ILE A 159 14.80 -10.82 4.59
CA ILE A 159 13.46 -10.70 5.20
C ILE A 159 13.47 -9.76 6.40
N ASN A 160 14.44 -9.89 7.30
CA ASN A 160 14.51 -9.03 8.50
C ASN A 160 14.77 -7.56 8.15
N PHE A 161 15.64 -7.31 7.17
CA PHE A 161 15.88 -5.95 6.68
C PHE A 161 14.61 -5.38 6.04
N GLY A 162 13.95 -6.15 5.17
CA GLY A 162 12.69 -5.75 4.52
C GLY A 162 11.60 -5.39 5.53
N LEU A 163 11.46 -6.18 6.59
CA LEU A 163 10.48 -5.92 7.65
C LEU A 163 10.76 -4.60 8.38
N SER A 164 12.02 -4.37 8.78
CA SER A 164 12.44 -3.13 9.45
C SER A 164 12.28 -1.92 8.54
N TYR A 165 12.68 -2.05 7.28
CA TYR A 165 12.56 -1.00 6.26
C TYR A 165 11.09 -0.59 6.04
N LEU A 166 10.20 -1.58 5.85
CA LEU A 166 8.78 -1.31 5.67
C LEU A 166 8.11 -0.77 6.93
N ALA A 167 8.51 -1.19 8.13
CA ALA A 167 7.99 -0.65 9.37
C ALA A 167 8.33 0.84 9.54
N VAL A 168 9.59 1.23 9.28
CA VAL A 168 10.01 2.63 9.29
C VAL A 168 9.26 3.44 8.23
N LEU A 169 9.14 2.90 7.02
CA LEU A 169 8.46 3.56 5.92
C LEU A 169 6.95 3.73 6.20
N SER A 170 6.32 2.75 6.86
CA SER A 170 4.92 2.83 7.30
C SER A 170 4.70 4.00 8.26
N PHE A 171 5.60 4.16 9.22
CA PHE A 171 5.53 5.27 10.15
C PHE A 171 5.73 6.62 9.44
N LEU A 172 6.72 6.72 8.56
CA LEU A 172 7.02 7.94 7.82
C LEU A 172 5.85 8.36 6.91
N THR A 173 5.29 7.44 6.15
CA THR A 173 4.16 7.73 5.24
C THR A 173 2.90 8.12 6.00
N TRP A 174 2.61 7.45 7.12
CA TRP A 174 1.52 7.86 8.00
C TRP A 174 1.76 9.24 8.61
N PHE A 175 2.98 9.54 9.07
CA PHE A 175 3.32 10.82 9.68
C PHE A 175 3.16 11.98 8.69
N VAL A 176 3.56 11.77 7.42
CA VAL A 176 3.31 12.75 6.34
C VAL A 176 1.80 12.96 6.14
N SER A 177 1.01 11.88 6.07
CA SER A 177 -0.44 11.94 5.94
C SER A 177 -1.08 12.73 7.07
N TYR A 178 -0.64 12.48 8.31
CA TYR A 178 -1.09 13.18 9.50
C TYR A 178 -0.78 14.69 9.43
N ILE A 179 0.46 15.06 9.08
CA ILE A 179 0.86 16.48 8.99
C ILE A 179 0.04 17.22 7.92
N LEU A 180 -0.13 16.62 6.75
CA LEU A 180 -0.89 17.23 5.65
C LEU A 180 -2.36 17.43 6.03
N PHE A 181 -2.98 16.43 6.65
CA PHE A 181 -4.35 16.52 7.10
C PHE A 181 -4.50 17.56 8.22
N LYS A 182 -3.61 17.54 9.23
CA LYS A 182 -3.61 18.52 10.33
C LYS A 182 -3.45 19.97 9.86
N ARG A 183 -2.68 20.20 8.78
CA ARG A 183 -2.50 21.52 8.17
C ARG A 183 -3.66 21.94 7.26
N GLY A 184 -4.64 21.08 7.05
CA GLY A 184 -5.76 21.36 6.14
C GLY A 184 -5.35 21.45 4.66
N TYR A 185 -4.26 20.77 4.27
CA TYR A 185 -3.71 20.84 2.92
C TYR A 185 -4.72 20.36 1.88
N LYS A 186 -5.14 21.27 0.96
CA LYS A 186 -6.08 21.01 -0.13
C LYS A 186 -7.40 20.32 0.30
N ILE A 187 -7.81 20.50 1.53
CA ILE A 187 -9.09 19.97 2.04
C ILE A 187 -10.25 20.87 1.59
N LYS A 188 -10.00 22.18 1.50
CA LYS A 188 -10.92 23.17 0.94
C LYS A 188 -10.39 23.58 -0.43
N SER A 189 -10.93 23.02 -1.48
CA SER A 189 -10.76 23.49 -2.86
C SER A 189 -12.00 24.19 -3.31
#